data_e14704a898f98714bd95a5a65854644e
#
_entry.id   e14704a898f98714bd95a5a65854644e
#
_cell.length_a   1.000
_cell.length_b   1.000
_cell.length_c   1.000
_cell.angle_alpha   90.00
_cell.angle_beta   90.00
_cell.angle_gamma   90.00
#
_symmetry.space_group_name_H-M   'P 1'
#
loop_
_entity.id
_entity.type
_entity.pdbx_description
1 polymer ?
#
loop_
_entity_poly.entity_id
_entity_poly.type
_entity_poly.pdbx_seq_one_letter_code
_entity_poly.pdbx_strand_id
1 'polypeptide(L)'
;LKDIMGRLGFTVAHGPEIEDERHNFEALNIPKAHPARDPLENFYLATAQKLQGNSAGPMLLRSQTSTVQIRVMENQPPPVRIISLGRVYRPDDADDTHFPMFHQIEGLLIDKHVTMADLKSVLRLFAMSYFGGDVHIRFRPSFFPFTEPSVEVDMQWHDRWIEMGGAGMVDPNVLRAVGYDPDE
;
A
#
# COMPACT_ATOMS: atom_id res chain seq x y z
N LEU A 1 14.10 -8.02 -4.96
CA LEU A 1 12.97 -7.09 -5.07
C LEU A 1 13.43 -5.72 -5.57
N LYS A 2 14.29 -5.00 -4.84
CA LYS A 2 14.76 -3.66 -5.22
C LYS A 2 15.35 -3.61 -6.63
N ASP A 3 16.19 -4.56 -6.99
CA ASP A 3 16.84 -4.61 -8.31
C ASP A 3 15.84 -4.87 -9.44
N ILE A 4 14.84 -5.74 -9.20
CA ILE A 4 13.78 -6.02 -10.17
C ILE A 4 12.97 -4.76 -10.44
N MET A 5 12.48 -4.11 -9.38
CA MET A 5 11.68 -2.90 -9.49
C MET A 5 12.51 -1.71 -10.01
N GLY A 6 13.79 -1.63 -9.65
CA GLY A 6 14.71 -0.63 -10.18
C GLY A 6 14.88 -0.73 -11.71
N ARG A 7 14.93 -1.95 -12.28
CA ARG A 7 14.95 -2.16 -13.74
C ARG A 7 13.65 -1.71 -14.42
N LEU A 8 12.55 -1.69 -13.68
CA LEU A 8 11.25 -1.16 -14.15
C LEU A 8 11.12 0.35 -13.90
N GLY A 9 12.20 1.00 -13.44
CA GLY A 9 12.26 2.45 -13.22
C GLY A 9 11.70 2.93 -11.87
N PHE A 10 11.46 2.03 -10.93
CA PHE A 10 11.00 2.39 -9.59
C PHE A 10 12.17 2.73 -8.67
N THR A 11 12.03 3.75 -7.85
CA THR A 11 12.96 4.11 -6.79
C THR A 11 12.42 3.70 -5.42
N VAL A 12 13.31 3.46 -4.46
CA VAL A 12 12.89 3.08 -3.09
C VAL A 12 12.57 4.33 -2.29
N ALA A 13 11.37 4.41 -1.74
CA ALA A 13 10.97 5.42 -0.78
C ALA A 13 10.87 4.81 0.62
N HIS A 14 11.23 5.59 1.63
CA HIS A 14 11.18 5.22 3.04
C HIS A 14 10.23 6.13 3.81
N GLY A 15 9.60 5.60 4.84
CA GLY A 15 8.74 6.34 5.75
C GLY A 15 8.77 5.75 7.16
N PRO A 16 8.23 6.48 8.14
CA PRO A 16 8.22 6.03 9.53
C PRO A 16 7.32 4.82 9.73
N GLU A 17 7.61 4.03 10.77
CA GLU A 17 6.75 2.94 11.21
C GLU A 17 5.66 3.41 12.19
N ILE A 18 5.91 4.54 12.86
CA ILE A 18 4.92 5.21 13.72
C ILE A 18 4.27 6.31 12.90
N GLU A 19 2.95 6.23 12.77
CA GLU A 19 2.16 7.11 11.91
C GLU A 19 1.00 7.76 12.67
N ASP A 20 0.49 8.83 12.10
CA ASP A 20 -0.78 9.43 12.51
C ASP A 20 -1.96 8.83 11.72
N GLU A 21 -3.18 9.07 12.20
CA GLU A 21 -4.40 8.57 11.53
C GLU A 21 -4.62 9.19 10.15
N ARG A 22 -4.13 10.40 9.91
CA ARG A 22 -4.27 11.05 8.60
C ARG A 22 -3.53 10.25 7.52
N HIS A 23 -2.26 9.90 7.76
CA HIS A 23 -1.45 9.15 6.78
C HIS A 23 -1.85 7.68 6.70
N ASN A 24 -2.24 7.08 7.85
CA ASN A 24 -2.58 5.65 7.88
C ASN A 24 -3.99 5.37 7.36
N PHE A 25 -4.90 6.35 7.39
CA PHE A 25 -6.31 6.15 7.01
C PHE A 25 -6.91 7.27 6.16
N GLU A 26 -6.92 8.53 6.63
CA GLU A 26 -7.75 9.58 6.04
C GLU A 26 -7.32 9.92 4.61
N ALA A 27 -6.02 10.13 4.40
CA ALA A 27 -5.46 10.41 3.09
C ALA A 27 -5.51 9.20 2.13
N LEU A 28 -5.72 7.99 2.66
CA LEU A 28 -5.97 6.76 1.91
C LEU A 28 -7.46 6.50 1.67
N ASN A 29 -8.30 7.52 1.84
CA ASN A 29 -9.75 7.40 1.64
C ASN A 29 -10.43 6.33 2.51
N ILE A 30 -9.84 5.98 3.67
CA ILE A 30 -10.42 5.03 4.61
C ILE A 30 -11.31 5.80 5.59
N PRO A 31 -12.64 5.70 5.49
CA PRO A 31 -13.56 6.51 6.29
C PRO A 31 -13.56 6.09 7.77
N LYS A 32 -13.99 6.99 8.66
CA LYS A 32 -13.98 6.76 10.12
C LYS A 32 -14.75 5.52 10.56
N ALA A 33 -15.81 5.17 9.85
CA ALA A 33 -16.63 3.99 10.15
C ALA A 33 -16.09 2.68 9.54
N HIS A 34 -14.94 2.73 8.85
CA HIS A 34 -14.39 1.53 8.21
C HIS A 34 -13.82 0.57 9.25
N PRO A 35 -14.07 -0.76 9.16
CA PRO A 35 -13.57 -1.74 10.13
C PRO A 35 -12.05 -1.67 10.35
N ALA A 36 -11.26 -1.40 9.31
CA ALA A 36 -9.80 -1.26 9.44
C ALA A 36 -9.35 -0.13 10.38
N ARG A 37 -10.27 0.78 10.82
CA ARG A 37 -10.00 1.81 11.83
C ARG A 37 -10.41 1.40 13.25
N ASP A 38 -10.94 0.20 13.42
CA ASP A 38 -11.25 -0.27 14.77
C ASP A 38 -9.98 -0.25 15.63
N PRO A 39 -10.03 0.30 16.85
CA PRO A 39 -8.89 0.26 17.77
C PRO A 39 -8.36 -1.14 18.07
N LEU A 40 -9.19 -2.18 17.93
CA LEU A 40 -8.78 -3.58 18.10
C LEU A 40 -8.00 -4.13 16.90
N GLU A 41 -8.12 -3.47 15.75
CA GLU A 41 -7.41 -3.82 14.50
C GLU A 41 -6.08 -3.05 14.33
N ASN A 42 -5.67 -2.25 15.34
CA ASN A 42 -4.51 -1.37 15.24
C ASN A 42 -3.73 -1.26 16.55
N PHE A 43 -2.41 -1.12 16.45
CA PHE A 43 -1.54 -0.86 17.61
C PHE A 43 -1.38 0.64 17.84
N TYR A 44 -2.24 1.23 18.67
CA TYR A 44 -2.14 2.63 19.09
C TYR A 44 -1.09 2.83 20.19
N LEU A 45 -0.32 3.90 20.12
CA LEU A 45 0.82 4.19 20.99
C LEU A 45 0.53 5.33 21.96
N ALA A 46 0.06 5.04 23.16
CA ALA A 46 -0.24 6.04 24.19
C ALA A 46 0.96 6.91 24.59
N THR A 47 2.19 6.39 24.51
CA THR A 47 3.41 7.13 24.84
C THR A 47 3.80 8.13 23.73
N ALA A 48 3.61 7.80 22.47
CA ALA A 48 3.91 8.68 21.34
C ALA A 48 3.02 9.94 21.37
N GLN A 49 1.76 9.81 21.76
CA GLN A 49 0.85 10.95 21.96
C GLN A 49 1.37 11.96 22.97
N LYS A 50 2.02 11.50 24.03
CA LYS A 50 2.57 12.38 25.08
C LYS A 50 3.82 13.13 24.63
N LEU A 51 4.62 12.55 23.76
CA LEU A 51 5.88 13.13 23.27
C LEU A 51 5.66 14.22 22.23
N GLN A 52 4.59 14.13 21.45
CA GLN A 52 4.28 15.12 20.39
C GLN A 52 3.38 16.27 20.85
N GLY A 53 2.93 16.24 22.10
CA GLY A 53 1.98 17.21 22.63
C GLY A 53 0.55 16.94 22.17
N ASN A 54 -0.43 17.58 22.85
CA ASN A 54 -1.87 17.33 22.63
C ASN A 54 -2.42 17.72 21.24
N SER A 55 -1.58 18.25 20.35
CA SER A 55 -2.01 18.73 19.02
C SER A 55 -1.87 17.70 17.90
N ALA A 56 -1.20 16.58 18.12
CA ALA A 56 -0.83 15.65 17.06
C ALA A 56 -1.78 14.45 16.85
N GLY A 57 -2.90 14.37 17.58
CA GLY A 57 -3.84 13.24 17.44
C GLY A 57 -3.26 11.88 17.86
N PRO A 58 -4.03 10.80 17.67
CA PRO A 58 -3.58 9.44 17.95
C PRO A 58 -2.43 8.99 17.03
N MET A 59 -1.43 8.34 17.61
CA MET A 59 -0.31 7.73 16.88
C MET A 59 -0.41 6.21 16.97
N LEU A 60 -0.06 5.52 15.88
CA LEU A 60 -0.14 4.07 15.79
C LEU A 60 1.06 3.50 15.02
N LEU A 61 1.29 2.20 15.18
CA LEU A 61 2.16 1.47 14.26
C LEU A 61 1.41 1.29 12.93
N ARG A 62 2.06 1.62 11.82
CA ARG A 62 1.42 1.57 10.49
C ARG A 62 0.92 0.17 10.16
N SER A 63 -0.31 0.06 9.71
CA SER A 63 -0.93 -1.19 9.27
C SER A 63 -0.60 -1.57 7.82
N GLN A 64 0.04 -0.66 7.07
CA GLN A 64 0.39 -0.82 5.66
C GLN A 64 1.54 0.12 5.27
N THR A 65 2.26 -0.19 4.20
CA THR A 65 3.31 0.69 3.66
C THR A 65 2.75 1.80 2.78
N SER A 66 1.45 1.83 2.50
CA SER A 66 0.74 2.87 1.73
C SER A 66 0.90 4.28 2.33
N THR A 67 1.17 4.38 3.63
CA THR A 67 1.48 5.65 4.30
C THR A 67 2.65 6.39 3.65
N VAL A 68 3.63 5.64 3.13
CA VAL A 68 4.79 6.20 2.43
C VAL A 68 4.38 6.85 1.11
N GLN A 69 3.38 6.31 0.42
CA GLN A 69 2.85 6.87 -0.82
C GLN A 69 2.31 8.28 -0.58
N ILE A 70 1.52 8.45 0.48
CA ILE A 70 0.97 9.76 0.87
C ILE A 70 2.10 10.76 1.13
N ARG A 71 3.09 10.38 1.95
CA ARG A 71 4.22 11.24 2.29
C ARG A 71 5.04 11.65 1.08
N VAL A 72 5.22 10.77 0.12
CA VAL A 72 5.94 11.08 -1.12
C VAL A 72 5.13 12.06 -1.97
N MET A 73 3.85 11.77 -2.20
CA MET A 73 2.97 12.63 -3.02
C MET A 73 2.78 14.03 -2.42
N GLU A 74 2.81 14.18 -1.10
CA GLU A 74 2.76 15.49 -0.44
C GLU A 74 4.01 16.35 -0.67
N ASN A 75 5.14 15.73 -1.01
CA ASN A 75 6.44 16.41 -1.08
C ASN A 75 7.01 16.56 -2.48
N GLN A 76 6.39 15.94 -3.49
CA GLN A 76 6.84 16.08 -4.88
C GLN A 76 5.65 16.01 -5.85
N PRO A 77 5.69 16.75 -6.97
CA PRO A 77 4.67 16.63 -8.02
C PRO A 77 4.87 15.35 -8.83
N PRO A 78 3.84 14.93 -9.61
CA PRO A 78 4.01 13.88 -10.62
C PRO A 78 5.10 14.25 -11.66
N PRO A 79 5.76 13.25 -12.29
CA PRO A 79 5.52 11.83 -12.13
C PRO A 79 6.13 11.23 -10.87
N VAL A 80 5.42 10.30 -10.24
CA VAL A 80 5.89 9.53 -9.07
C VAL A 80 6.02 8.07 -9.45
N ARG A 81 7.18 7.46 -9.19
CA ARG A 81 7.41 6.04 -9.44
C ARG A 81 8.27 5.46 -8.34
N ILE A 82 7.64 4.88 -7.35
CA ILE A 82 8.30 4.41 -6.13
C ILE A 82 7.87 3.00 -5.75
N ILE A 83 8.72 2.32 -4.98
CA ILE A 83 8.34 1.21 -4.11
C ILE A 83 8.60 1.61 -2.66
N SER A 84 7.71 1.20 -1.78
CA SER A 84 7.91 1.24 -0.33
C SER A 84 7.99 -0.17 0.21
N LEU A 85 9.00 -0.41 1.06
CA LEU A 85 9.22 -1.70 1.70
C LEU A 85 9.40 -1.48 3.18
N GLY A 86 8.81 -2.33 3.99
CA GLY A 86 9.02 -2.25 5.43
C GLY A 86 8.11 -3.11 6.25
N ARG A 87 8.30 -3.01 7.55
CA ARG A 87 7.46 -3.68 8.52
C ARG A 87 6.11 -2.98 8.63
N VAL A 88 5.07 -3.77 8.79
CA VAL A 88 3.71 -3.35 9.08
C VAL A 88 3.16 -4.19 10.22
N TYR A 89 2.13 -3.69 10.88
CA TYR A 89 1.69 -4.20 12.16
C TYR A 89 0.17 -4.33 12.19
N ARG A 90 -0.32 -5.52 12.50
CA ARG A 90 -1.75 -5.83 12.70
C ARG A 90 -1.89 -6.73 13.91
N PRO A 91 -2.85 -6.51 14.80
CA PRO A 91 -3.03 -7.31 16.01
C PRO A 91 -3.71 -8.66 15.72
N ASP A 92 -3.32 -9.31 14.63
CA ASP A 92 -3.79 -10.64 14.28
C ASP A 92 -3.24 -11.68 15.27
N ASP A 93 -4.03 -12.69 15.58
CA ASP A 93 -3.55 -13.85 16.30
C ASP A 93 -2.48 -14.57 15.48
N ALA A 94 -1.39 -14.94 16.14
CA ALA A 94 -0.30 -15.65 15.47
C ALA A 94 -0.70 -17.08 15.14
N ASP A 95 -0.68 -17.41 13.83
CA ASP A 95 -0.88 -18.76 13.31
C ASP A 95 0.18 -19.09 12.25
N ASP A 96 -0.01 -20.18 11.50
CA ASP A 96 0.93 -20.60 10.43
C ASP A 96 1.04 -19.59 9.27
N THR A 97 0.10 -18.67 9.14
CA THR A 97 -0.03 -17.73 8.01
C THR A 97 -0.11 -16.26 8.43
N HIS A 98 -0.36 -15.97 9.70
CA HIS A 98 -0.48 -14.62 10.24
C HIS A 98 0.51 -14.39 11.37
N PHE A 99 1.09 -13.20 11.39
CA PHE A 99 1.96 -12.74 12.46
C PHE A 99 1.72 -11.24 12.68
N PRO A 100 1.67 -10.76 13.94
CA PRO A 100 1.37 -9.36 14.24
C PRO A 100 2.30 -8.34 13.59
N MET A 101 3.50 -8.74 13.19
CA MET A 101 4.45 -7.92 12.43
C MET A 101 4.90 -8.69 11.19
N PHE A 102 4.68 -8.13 10.02
CA PHE A 102 5.17 -8.73 8.77
C PHE A 102 5.77 -7.67 7.84
N HIS A 103 6.36 -8.11 6.74
CA HIS A 103 6.95 -7.21 5.76
C HIS A 103 6.01 -7.08 4.55
N GLN A 104 5.81 -5.85 4.12
CA GLN A 104 5.03 -5.52 2.94
C GLN A 104 5.89 -4.77 1.92
N ILE A 105 5.62 -4.98 0.65
CA ILE A 105 6.09 -4.16 -0.46
C ILE A 105 4.90 -3.59 -1.20
N GLU A 106 4.94 -2.30 -1.50
CA GLU A 106 3.97 -1.64 -2.36
C GLU A 106 4.67 -0.86 -3.46
N GLY A 107 4.06 -0.78 -4.63
CA GLY A 107 4.49 0.07 -5.73
C GLY A 107 3.45 1.16 -6.00
N LEU A 108 3.91 2.37 -6.30
CA LEU A 108 3.09 3.48 -6.75
C LEU A 108 3.66 4.06 -8.03
N LEU A 109 2.80 4.21 -9.03
CA LEU A 109 3.07 4.97 -10.25
C LEU A 109 1.97 6.00 -10.46
N ILE A 110 2.34 7.27 -10.43
CA ILE A 110 1.49 8.40 -10.82
C ILE A 110 2.12 9.04 -12.05
N ASP A 111 1.41 9.00 -13.15
CA ASP A 111 1.83 9.62 -14.42
C ASP A 111 0.60 9.77 -15.31
N LYS A 112 0.74 10.52 -16.43
CA LYS A 112 -0.32 10.68 -17.44
C LYS A 112 -0.54 9.37 -18.22
N HIS A 113 -1.79 9.10 -18.54
CA HIS A 113 -2.20 7.97 -19.38
C HIS A 113 -1.88 6.56 -18.84
N VAL A 114 -1.64 6.42 -17.52
CA VAL A 114 -1.46 5.11 -16.89
C VAL A 114 -2.79 4.36 -16.86
N THR A 115 -2.76 3.08 -17.19
CA THR A 115 -3.95 2.24 -17.32
C THR A 115 -3.86 0.97 -16.45
N MET A 116 -5.00 0.31 -16.24
CA MET A 116 -5.04 -1.04 -15.64
C MET A 116 -4.22 -2.07 -16.43
N ALA A 117 -4.05 -1.88 -17.74
CA ALA A 117 -3.22 -2.78 -18.56
C ALA A 117 -1.73 -2.63 -18.20
N ASP A 118 -1.28 -1.40 -17.95
CA ASP A 118 0.09 -1.12 -17.50
C ASP A 118 0.34 -1.73 -16.12
N LEU A 119 -0.57 -1.53 -15.17
CA LEU A 119 -0.50 -2.13 -13.84
C LEU A 119 -0.38 -3.66 -13.93
N LYS A 120 -1.28 -4.31 -14.67
CA LYS A 120 -1.26 -5.77 -14.86
C LYS A 120 0.03 -6.26 -15.51
N SER A 121 0.57 -5.49 -16.45
CA SER A 121 1.83 -5.80 -17.12
C SER A 121 3.02 -5.73 -16.16
N VAL A 122 3.11 -4.68 -15.37
CA VAL A 122 4.17 -4.54 -14.34
C VAL A 122 4.10 -5.68 -13.32
N LEU A 123 2.90 -6.02 -12.83
CA LEU A 123 2.72 -7.11 -11.87
C LEU A 123 3.11 -8.48 -12.46
N ARG A 124 2.80 -8.73 -13.75
CA ARG A 124 3.25 -9.95 -14.42
C ARG A 124 4.76 -9.99 -14.59
N LEU A 125 5.37 -8.91 -15.04
CA LEU A 125 6.83 -8.81 -15.18
C LEU A 125 7.54 -9.00 -13.84
N PHE A 126 7.01 -8.40 -12.79
CA PHE A 126 7.50 -8.60 -11.44
C PHE A 126 7.42 -10.08 -11.02
N ALA A 127 6.25 -10.69 -11.15
CA ALA A 127 6.03 -12.09 -10.77
C ALA A 127 6.96 -13.05 -11.53
N MET A 128 7.07 -12.90 -12.85
CA MET A 128 7.98 -13.68 -13.68
C MET A 128 9.46 -13.49 -13.28
N SER A 129 9.85 -12.26 -12.98
CA SER A 129 11.24 -11.95 -12.61
C SER A 129 11.60 -12.44 -11.21
N TYR A 130 10.63 -12.52 -10.30
CA TYR A 130 10.85 -12.89 -8.90
C TYR A 130 10.71 -14.39 -8.65
N PHE A 131 9.68 -15.02 -9.22
CA PHE A 131 9.35 -16.43 -8.98
C PHE A 131 9.82 -17.37 -10.12
N GLY A 132 10.20 -16.81 -11.27
CA GLY A 132 10.59 -17.57 -12.46
C GLY A 132 9.59 -17.52 -13.59
N GLY A 133 10.02 -17.96 -14.80
CA GLY A 133 9.34 -17.68 -16.06
C GLY A 133 7.91 -18.22 -16.26
N ASP A 134 7.50 -19.29 -15.57
CA ASP A 134 6.22 -19.97 -15.81
C ASP A 134 5.17 -19.69 -14.72
N VAL A 135 5.28 -18.53 -14.07
CA VAL A 135 4.33 -18.13 -13.03
C VAL A 135 3.01 -17.68 -13.65
N HIS A 136 1.93 -18.33 -13.25
CA HIS A 136 0.58 -17.88 -13.59
C HIS A 136 0.02 -16.98 -12.50
N ILE A 137 -0.38 -15.78 -12.90
CA ILE A 137 -1.12 -14.84 -12.04
C ILE A 137 -2.50 -14.55 -12.64
N ARG A 138 -3.48 -14.38 -11.77
CA ARG A 138 -4.83 -13.94 -12.14
C ARG A 138 -5.22 -12.71 -11.34
N PHE A 139 -6.15 -11.95 -11.89
CA PHE A 139 -6.71 -10.76 -11.29
C PHE A 139 -8.19 -10.97 -11.05
N ARG A 140 -8.63 -10.86 -9.81
CA ARG A 140 -10.03 -10.94 -9.41
C ARG A 140 -10.54 -9.55 -9.06
N PRO A 141 -11.73 -9.13 -9.50
CA PRO A 141 -12.32 -7.89 -9.01
C PRO A 141 -12.40 -7.87 -7.49
N SER A 142 -12.07 -6.73 -6.88
CA SER A 142 -12.11 -6.52 -5.45
C SER A 142 -12.48 -5.08 -5.13
N PHE A 143 -12.48 -4.72 -3.85
CA PHE A 143 -12.71 -3.37 -3.38
C PHE A 143 -11.69 -2.99 -2.33
N PHE A 144 -11.03 -1.84 -2.54
CA PHE A 144 -10.21 -1.18 -1.54
C PHE A 144 -10.54 0.32 -1.52
N PRO A 145 -10.61 0.97 -0.34
CA PRO A 145 -10.98 2.39 -0.25
C PRO A 145 -10.09 3.34 -1.04
N PHE A 146 -8.83 2.95 -1.26
CA PHE A 146 -7.79 3.79 -1.88
C PHE A 146 -7.55 3.48 -3.36
N THR A 147 -8.31 2.56 -3.97
CA THR A 147 -8.20 2.23 -5.40
C THR A 147 -9.56 2.05 -6.07
N GLU A 148 -9.67 2.50 -7.33
CA GLU A 148 -10.85 2.30 -8.20
C GLU A 148 -10.41 2.35 -9.67
N PRO A 149 -10.56 1.26 -10.44
CA PRO A 149 -10.99 -0.07 -10.02
C PRO A 149 -9.91 -0.82 -9.22
N SER A 150 -10.38 -1.78 -8.40
CA SER A 150 -9.53 -2.60 -7.54
C SER A 150 -9.53 -4.05 -7.99
N VAL A 151 -8.41 -4.72 -7.80
CA VAL A 151 -8.25 -6.16 -8.05
C VAL A 151 -7.43 -6.82 -6.95
N GLU A 152 -7.74 -8.05 -6.65
CA GLU A 152 -6.83 -8.96 -5.95
C GLU A 152 -5.99 -9.72 -6.97
N VAL A 153 -4.73 -9.92 -6.60
CA VAL A 153 -3.73 -10.62 -7.41
C VAL A 153 -3.43 -11.95 -6.76
N ASP A 154 -3.77 -13.03 -7.43
CA ASP A 154 -3.43 -14.37 -7.01
C ASP A 154 -2.34 -14.97 -7.90
N MET A 155 -1.49 -15.79 -7.30
CA MET A 155 -0.47 -16.58 -7.97
C MET A 155 -0.79 -18.06 -7.85
N GLN A 156 -0.64 -18.81 -8.94
CA GLN A 156 -0.72 -20.26 -8.90
C GLN A 156 0.56 -20.83 -8.28
N TRP A 157 0.40 -21.59 -7.19
CA TRP A 157 1.48 -22.30 -6.53
C TRP A 157 1.12 -23.78 -6.39
N HIS A 158 1.78 -24.61 -7.17
CA HIS A 158 1.38 -26.01 -7.35
C HIS A 158 -0.09 -26.12 -7.76
N ASP A 159 -0.90 -26.84 -7.01
CA ASP A 159 -2.31 -27.10 -7.31
C ASP A 159 -3.29 -26.08 -6.70
N ARG A 160 -2.80 -24.99 -6.12
CA ARG A 160 -3.63 -23.97 -5.44
C ARG A 160 -3.29 -22.55 -5.87
N TRP A 161 -4.25 -21.66 -5.68
CA TRP A 161 -4.06 -20.23 -5.80
C TRP A 161 -3.70 -19.62 -4.43
N ILE A 162 -2.67 -18.79 -4.41
CA ILE A 162 -2.25 -18.05 -3.24
C ILE A 162 -2.48 -16.57 -3.53
N GLU A 163 -3.16 -15.87 -2.62
CA GLU A 163 -3.31 -14.44 -2.68
C GLU A 163 -1.97 -13.76 -2.45
N MET A 164 -1.59 -12.86 -3.36
CA MET A 164 -0.34 -12.10 -3.28
C MET A 164 -0.59 -10.70 -2.74
N GLY A 165 -1.76 -10.14 -2.95
CA GLY A 165 -2.14 -8.82 -2.48
C GLY A 165 -3.13 -8.10 -3.36
N GLY A 166 -3.47 -6.87 -2.96
CA GLY A 166 -4.34 -5.97 -3.68
C GLY A 166 -3.60 -5.07 -4.66
N ALA A 167 -4.27 -4.66 -5.73
CA ALA A 167 -3.77 -3.68 -6.68
C ALA A 167 -4.94 -2.90 -7.29
N GLY A 168 -4.67 -1.72 -7.86
CA GLY A 168 -5.70 -0.92 -8.51
C GLY A 168 -5.18 0.41 -9.00
N MET A 169 -6.04 1.16 -9.68
CA MET A 169 -5.79 2.57 -9.98
C MET A 169 -6.02 3.39 -8.71
N VAL A 170 -5.20 4.39 -8.48
CA VAL A 170 -5.35 5.23 -7.28
C VAL A 170 -6.68 5.95 -7.29
N ASP A 171 -7.43 5.87 -6.19
CA ASP A 171 -8.72 6.56 -6.08
C ASP A 171 -8.53 8.09 -6.19
N PRO A 172 -9.37 8.80 -6.95
CA PRO A 172 -9.30 10.25 -7.08
C PRO A 172 -9.30 11.02 -5.75
N ASN A 173 -9.95 10.50 -4.71
CA ASN A 173 -9.96 11.14 -3.40
C ASN A 173 -8.58 11.08 -2.73
N VAL A 174 -7.79 10.03 -2.96
CA VAL A 174 -6.40 9.94 -2.50
C VAL A 174 -5.55 11.00 -3.17
N LEU A 175 -5.70 11.20 -4.48
CA LEU A 175 -4.98 12.25 -5.23
C LEU A 175 -5.36 13.65 -4.71
N ARG A 176 -6.64 13.92 -4.51
CA ARG A 176 -7.12 15.20 -3.94
C ARG A 176 -6.60 15.43 -2.52
N ALA A 177 -6.50 14.38 -1.70
CA ALA A 177 -6.03 14.47 -0.32
C ALA A 177 -4.56 14.94 -0.21
N VAL A 178 -3.76 14.73 -1.26
CA VAL A 178 -2.37 15.17 -1.36
C VAL A 178 -2.18 16.40 -2.25
N GLY A 179 -3.28 16.97 -2.77
CA GLY A 179 -3.26 18.21 -3.58
C GLY A 179 -3.02 18.00 -5.06
N TYR A 180 -3.14 16.77 -5.57
CA TYR A 180 -3.06 16.48 -6.99
C TYR A 180 -4.44 16.64 -7.65
N ASP A 181 -4.45 17.08 -8.89
CA ASP A 181 -5.66 17.08 -9.73
C ASP A 181 -5.83 15.69 -10.39
N PRO A 182 -6.90 14.95 -10.06
CA PRO A 182 -7.10 13.63 -10.66
C PRO A 182 -7.49 13.65 -12.14
N ASP A 183 -7.84 14.82 -12.69
CA ASP A 183 -8.26 14.99 -14.08
C ASP A 183 -7.09 15.41 -15.00
N GLU A 184 -5.86 15.63 -14.46
CA GLU A 184 -4.63 15.99 -15.17
C GLU A 184 -3.80 14.77 -15.54
#